data_64b54ed77efc278a22c4dd8b23a4da59
#
_entry.id   64b54ed77efc278a22c4dd8b23a4da59
#
_cell.length_a   1.000
_cell.length_b   1.000
_cell.length_c   1.000
_cell.angle_alpha   90.00
_cell.angle_beta   90.00
_cell.angle_gamma   90.00
#
_symmetry.space_group_name_H-M   'P 1'
#
loop_
_entity.id
_entity.type
_entity.pdbx_description
1 polymer ?
#
loop_
_entity_poly.entity_id
_entity_poly.type
_entity_poly.pdbx_seq_one_letter_code
_entity_poly.pdbx_strand_id
1 'polypeptide(L)'
;MSPMKQSFWQSPLTRSSVPKDKVTTPETLLGYLIGPFGALLSSGIFTSYLQVYLGKALELSSAYLSILQLVSTFLIVAANLIVGQLIERTRTMAGKARPWLLLSALTLSVASVLMFIMPFEGTARYVWIAIAYNLYYAVAYPIYNTANATMVPVSTRDSEKRSVLASMSNFAGLGVMGAGSMVFPVLMTMFLSTTNEAGETVYTGFGTQWFVIMLAVAIFTALTVLLQFKFTRERVTEELMESNAKEEKKQSVSMGQQLKAVTSEKWWWVIIVFYLLFQWSGAVKNGSMAYFCSDVLGADWYMSILSILGAVPMAIAAAFVVPLANKFSKQKLTLAGLALGAVGGVIAGLGGNNLVVVGIGIALKCLGSSPACYLILAMLADVIDHVEYKHGIRTDGLTMSIYSSLMVAATPIGGAIIQALNGMLDAGTAASVNYIWIETIAYAVCAVLMIFFGVERNLKAEQQEIANRVSK
;
A
#
# COMPACT_ATOMS: atom_id res chain seq x y z
N MET A 1 -34.57 -4.91 -11.75
CA MET A 1 -34.00 -3.57 -11.45
C MET A 1 -35.05 -2.52 -11.70
N SER A 2 -35.30 -1.59 -10.78
CA SER A 2 -36.33 -0.54 -10.96
C SER A 2 -35.89 0.46 -12.03
N PRO A 3 -36.83 1.05 -12.80
CA PRO A 3 -36.52 1.99 -13.89
C PRO A 3 -35.73 3.24 -13.40
N MET A 4 -35.87 3.63 -12.17
CA MET A 4 -35.18 4.77 -11.58
C MET A 4 -33.66 4.53 -11.41
N LYS A 5 -33.22 3.28 -11.13
CA LYS A 5 -31.79 2.92 -11.04
C LYS A 5 -31.08 2.90 -12.41
N GLN A 6 -31.83 2.60 -13.48
CA GLN A 6 -31.28 2.63 -14.84
C GLN A 6 -30.99 4.05 -15.31
N SER A 7 -31.86 5.01 -15.01
CA SER A 7 -31.72 6.40 -15.43
C SER A 7 -30.51 7.10 -14.79
N PHE A 8 -30.17 6.79 -13.53
CA PHE A 8 -29.01 7.40 -12.86
C PHE A 8 -27.69 7.10 -13.58
N TRP A 9 -27.44 5.82 -13.92
CA TRP A 9 -26.17 5.40 -14.55
C TRP A 9 -26.06 5.79 -16.04
N GLN A 10 -27.15 6.23 -16.65
CA GLN A 10 -27.21 6.73 -18.02
C GLN A 10 -27.03 8.24 -18.13
N SER A 11 -27.02 8.94 -17.00
CA SER A 11 -26.87 10.41 -16.99
C SER A 11 -25.49 10.82 -17.52
N PRO A 12 -25.33 12.01 -18.10
CA PRO A 12 -24.04 12.50 -18.59
C PRO A 12 -22.96 12.59 -17.50
N LEU A 13 -23.37 12.71 -16.22
CA LEU A 13 -22.46 12.80 -15.06
C LEU A 13 -21.89 11.42 -14.69
N THR A 14 -22.68 10.37 -14.75
CA THR A 14 -22.28 9.02 -14.28
C THR A 14 -21.83 8.09 -15.40
N ARG A 15 -22.15 8.43 -16.65
CA ARG A 15 -21.69 7.69 -17.83
C ARG A 15 -20.17 7.85 -18.01
N SER A 16 -19.49 6.75 -18.36
CA SER A 16 -18.07 6.81 -18.76
C SER A 16 -17.89 7.65 -20.03
N SER A 17 -16.84 8.47 -20.05
CA SER A 17 -16.43 9.23 -21.26
C SER A 17 -15.59 8.38 -22.22
N VAL A 18 -15.27 7.14 -21.86
CA VAL A 18 -14.41 6.24 -22.64
C VAL A 18 -15.27 5.36 -23.55
N PRO A 19 -14.88 5.16 -24.84
CA PRO A 19 -15.60 4.30 -25.76
C PRO A 19 -15.57 2.83 -25.33
N LYS A 20 -16.56 2.04 -25.80
CA LYS A 20 -16.68 0.62 -25.48
C LYS A 20 -15.62 -0.23 -26.20
N ASP A 21 -15.30 0.13 -27.44
CA ASP A 21 -14.61 -0.74 -28.37
C ASP A 21 -13.08 -0.79 -28.17
N LYS A 22 -12.49 0.25 -27.57
CA LYS A 22 -11.03 0.35 -27.45
C LYS A 22 -10.58 1.11 -26.20
N VAL A 23 -9.40 0.74 -25.72
CA VAL A 23 -8.66 1.53 -24.72
C VAL A 23 -8.07 2.76 -25.38
N THR A 24 -8.28 3.93 -24.79
CA THR A 24 -7.86 5.22 -25.35
C THR A 24 -6.78 5.89 -24.52
N THR A 25 -6.01 6.78 -25.13
CA THR A 25 -4.99 7.57 -24.43
C THR A 25 -5.56 8.38 -23.25
N PRO A 26 -6.72 9.06 -23.37
CA PRO A 26 -7.36 9.72 -22.23
C PRO A 26 -7.69 8.75 -21.07
N GLU A 27 -8.13 7.53 -21.38
CA GLU A 27 -8.37 6.50 -20.35
C GLU A 27 -7.07 6.15 -19.61
N THR A 28 -6.00 5.91 -20.36
CA THR A 28 -4.70 5.54 -19.80
C THR A 28 -4.12 6.66 -18.92
N LEU A 29 -4.18 7.92 -19.37
CA LEU A 29 -3.61 9.04 -18.65
C LEU A 29 -4.52 9.55 -17.54
N LEU A 30 -5.80 9.83 -17.82
CA LEU A 30 -6.72 10.43 -16.85
C LEU A 30 -7.35 9.39 -15.93
N GLY A 31 -7.58 8.18 -16.41
CA GLY A 31 -8.18 7.09 -15.63
C GLY A 31 -7.19 6.33 -14.75
N TYR A 32 -6.02 5.99 -15.29
CA TYR A 32 -5.08 5.09 -14.60
C TYR A 32 -3.78 5.75 -14.13
N LEU A 33 -3.38 6.88 -14.68
CA LEU A 33 -2.21 7.63 -14.19
C LEU A 33 -2.63 8.75 -13.23
N ILE A 34 -3.40 9.73 -13.68
CA ILE A 34 -3.77 10.92 -12.88
C ILE A 34 -4.88 10.60 -11.87
N GLY A 35 -5.86 9.77 -12.26
CA GLY A 35 -7.01 9.45 -11.43
C GLY A 35 -6.67 8.95 -10.03
N PRO A 36 -5.73 8.03 -9.86
CA PRO A 36 -5.31 7.55 -8.54
C PRO A 36 -4.52 8.56 -7.70
N PHE A 37 -4.01 9.67 -8.27
CA PHE A 37 -3.06 10.57 -7.62
C PHE A 37 -3.54 11.10 -6.26
N GLY A 38 -4.74 11.64 -6.18
CA GLY A 38 -5.22 12.24 -4.94
C GLY A 38 -5.36 11.24 -3.81
N ALA A 39 -5.93 10.07 -4.10
CA ALA A 39 -6.12 9.02 -3.11
C ALA A 39 -4.78 8.43 -2.64
N LEU A 40 -3.82 8.23 -3.54
CA LEU A 40 -2.49 7.75 -3.22
C LEU A 40 -1.66 8.81 -2.46
N LEU A 41 -1.81 10.10 -2.81
CA LEU A 41 -1.20 11.20 -2.07
C LEU A 41 -1.73 11.26 -0.64
N SER A 42 -3.05 11.21 -0.46
CA SER A 42 -3.68 11.14 0.86
C SER A 42 -3.13 9.97 1.67
N SER A 43 -3.09 8.78 1.09
CA SER A 43 -2.53 7.57 1.73
C SER A 43 -1.04 7.73 2.08
N GLY A 44 -0.24 8.34 1.22
CA GLY A 44 1.18 8.61 1.46
C GLY A 44 1.38 9.56 2.64
N ILE A 45 0.60 10.65 2.71
CA ILE A 45 0.62 11.60 3.82
C ILE A 45 0.24 10.90 5.13
N PHE A 46 -0.84 10.13 5.14
CA PHE A 46 -1.27 9.41 6.34
C PHE A 46 -0.23 8.37 6.79
N THR A 47 0.41 7.67 5.87
CA THR A 47 1.44 6.68 6.22
C THR A 47 2.69 7.34 6.81
N SER A 48 3.11 8.49 6.30
CA SER A 48 4.38 9.12 6.68
C SER A 48 4.25 10.15 7.80
N TYR A 49 3.12 10.89 7.86
CA TYR A 49 3.01 12.08 8.73
C TYR A 49 1.93 11.98 9.80
N LEU A 50 0.99 11.03 9.70
CA LEU A 50 -0.06 10.90 10.71
C LEU A 50 0.52 10.62 12.10
N GLN A 51 1.60 9.86 12.20
CA GLN A 51 2.24 9.55 13.48
C GLN A 51 2.79 10.81 14.15
N VAL A 52 3.41 11.70 13.37
CA VAL A 52 3.92 12.99 13.86
C VAL A 52 2.77 13.90 14.30
N TYR A 53 1.71 13.97 13.50
CA TYR A 53 0.51 14.73 13.85
C TYR A 53 -0.10 14.25 15.16
N LEU A 54 -0.35 12.94 15.30
CA LEU A 54 -0.96 12.38 16.51
C LEU A 54 -0.04 12.45 17.73
N GLY A 55 1.26 12.18 17.57
CA GLY A 55 2.22 12.14 18.66
C GLY A 55 2.80 13.48 19.07
N LYS A 56 3.23 14.31 18.11
CA LYS A 56 3.91 15.59 18.38
C LYS A 56 2.98 16.80 18.32
N ALA A 57 2.08 16.88 17.31
CA ALA A 57 1.20 18.03 17.19
C ALA A 57 0.01 17.97 18.17
N LEU A 58 -0.54 16.79 18.40
CA LEU A 58 -1.66 16.57 19.31
C LEU A 58 -1.23 16.11 20.72
N GLU A 59 0.03 15.78 20.91
CA GLU A 59 0.59 15.32 22.20
C GLU A 59 -0.18 14.14 22.83
N LEU A 60 -0.68 13.22 21.98
CA LEU A 60 -1.41 12.06 22.48
C LEU A 60 -0.43 11.03 23.09
N SER A 61 -0.89 10.36 24.15
CA SER A 61 -0.04 9.36 24.80
C SER A 61 0.29 8.20 23.85
N SER A 62 1.55 7.79 23.81
CA SER A 62 2.04 6.69 22.99
C SER A 62 1.32 5.38 23.29
N ALA A 63 0.92 5.13 24.54
CA ALA A 63 0.17 3.96 24.95
C ALA A 63 -1.22 3.93 24.30
N TYR A 64 -1.94 5.06 24.30
CA TYR A 64 -3.23 5.16 23.63
C TYR A 64 -3.11 4.90 22.12
N LEU A 65 -2.13 5.54 21.46
CA LEU A 65 -1.92 5.40 20.03
C LEU A 65 -1.56 3.96 19.63
N SER A 66 -0.72 3.29 20.41
CA SER A 66 -0.37 1.88 20.19
C SER A 66 -1.60 0.97 20.28
N ILE A 67 -2.41 1.13 21.33
CA ILE A 67 -3.64 0.33 21.51
C ILE A 67 -4.66 0.62 20.40
N LEU A 68 -4.87 1.90 20.08
CA LEU A 68 -5.78 2.30 19.00
C LEU A 68 -5.41 1.60 17.70
N GLN A 69 -4.15 1.64 17.31
CA GLN A 69 -3.69 1.11 16.03
C GLN A 69 -3.73 -0.42 15.98
N LEU A 70 -3.37 -1.09 17.08
CA LEU A 70 -3.47 -2.55 17.18
C LEU A 70 -4.93 -3.02 17.09
N VAL A 71 -5.85 -2.41 17.83
CA VAL A 71 -7.28 -2.76 17.78
C VAL A 71 -7.85 -2.46 16.40
N SER A 72 -7.51 -1.30 15.83
CA SER A 72 -7.97 -0.92 14.49
C SER A 72 -7.49 -1.87 13.39
N THR A 73 -6.35 -2.54 13.57
CA THR A 73 -5.85 -3.52 12.58
C THR A 73 -6.88 -4.61 12.30
N PHE A 74 -7.54 -5.15 13.32
CA PHE A 74 -8.57 -6.17 13.15
C PHE A 74 -9.77 -5.65 12.35
N LEU A 75 -10.19 -4.41 12.65
CA LEU A 75 -11.30 -3.75 11.93
C LEU A 75 -10.92 -3.51 10.46
N ILE A 76 -9.69 -3.09 10.19
CA ILE A 76 -9.19 -2.80 8.85
C ILE A 76 -9.13 -4.08 8.00
N VAL A 77 -8.61 -5.18 8.55
CA VAL A 77 -8.57 -6.47 7.85
C VAL A 77 -9.97 -6.98 7.55
N ALA A 78 -10.87 -6.95 8.54
CA ALA A 78 -12.26 -7.36 8.35
C ALA A 78 -12.97 -6.50 7.29
N ALA A 79 -12.77 -5.18 7.34
CA ALA A 79 -13.36 -4.24 6.39
C ALA A 79 -12.90 -4.48 4.95
N ASN A 80 -11.61 -4.75 4.73
CA ASN A 80 -11.09 -5.08 3.40
C ASN A 80 -11.75 -6.33 2.81
N LEU A 81 -11.93 -7.38 3.61
CA LEU A 81 -12.61 -8.60 3.18
C LEU A 81 -14.09 -8.34 2.85
N ILE A 82 -14.78 -7.57 3.69
CA ILE A 82 -16.19 -7.21 3.48
C ILE A 82 -16.35 -6.36 2.22
N VAL A 83 -15.53 -5.33 2.06
CA VAL A 83 -15.57 -4.45 0.88
C VAL A 83 -15.28 -5.23 -0.41
N GLY A 84 -14.29 -6.13 -0.39
CA GLY A 84 -14.00 -7.01 -1.53
C GLY A 84 -15.23 -7.84 -1.93
N GLN A 85 -15.91 -8.45 -0.98
CA GLN A 85 -17.14 -9.21 -1.23
C GLN A 85 -18.29 -8.33 -1.73
N LEU A 86 -18.44 -7.12 -1.19
CA LEU A 86 -19.45 -6.17 -1.64
C LEU A 86 -19.24 -5.74 -3.08
N ILE A 87 -17.99 -5.44 -3.47
CA ILE A 87 -17.64 -5.11 -4.85
C ILE A 87 -17.95 -6.28 -5.79
N GLU A 88 -17.55 -7.50 -5.42
CA GLU A 88 -17.84 -8.69 -6.24
C GLU A 88 -19.34 -8.97 -6.40
N ARG A 89 -20.15 -8.67 -5.40
CA ARG A 89 -21.62 -8.82 -5.46
C ARG A 89 -22.32 -7.66 -6.17
N THR A 90 -21.63 -6.55 -6.39
CA THR A 90 -22.24 -5.37 -7.02
C THR A 90 -22.50 -5.64 -8.50
N ARG A 91 -23.74 -5.40 -8.93
CA ARG A 91 -24.21 -5.54 -10.32
C ARG A 91 -24.93 -4.27 -10.72
N THR A 92 -24.22 -3.36 -11.38
CA THR A 92 -24.81 -2.10 -11.88
C THR A 92 -24.46 -1.91 -13.36
N MET A 93 -25.22 -1.05 -14.05
CA MET A 93 -24.90 -0.68 -15.45
C MET A 93 -23.55 0.04 -15.59
N ALA A 94 -23.00 0.61 -14.52
CA ALA A 94 -21.67 1.20 -14.53
C ALA A 94 -20.55 0.18 -14.31
N GLY A 95 -20.89 -1.06 -14.00
CA GLY A 95 -19.96 -2.13 -13.63
C GLY A 95 -20.03 -2.50 -12.14
N LYS A 96 -19.03 -3.22 -11.64
CA LYS A 96 -18.94 -3.65 -10.23
C LYS A 96 -18.06 -2.77 -9.37
N ALA A 97 -16.94 -2.26 -9.89
CA ALA A 97 -15.96 -1.46 -9.13
C ALA A 97 -16.19 0.06 -9.29
N ARG A 98 -16.60 0.56 -10.47
CA ARG A 98 -16.82 1.98 -10.71
C ARG A 98 -17.80 2.67 -9.74
N PRO A 99 -18.94 2.06 -9.33
CA PRO A 99 -19.80 2.66 -8.33
C PRO A 99 -19.09 2.92 -6.99
N TRP A 100 -18.16 2.05 -6.62
CA TRP A 100 -17.36 2.17 -5.40
C TRP A 100 -16.28 3.23 -5.52
N LEU A 101 -15.71 3.46 -6.72
CA LEU A 101 -14.85 4.63 -6.97
C LEU A 101 -15.61 5.94 -6.76
N LEU A 102 -16.86 6.02 -7.25
CA LEU A 102 -17.68 7.21 -7.04
C LEU A 102 -17.98 7.43 -5.55
N LEU A 103 -18.31 6.38 -4.81
CA LEU A 103 -18.52 6.44 -3.36
C LEU A 103 -17.23 6.84 -2.64
N SER A 104 -16.08 6.31 -3.07
CA SER A 104 -14.79 6.59 -2.45
C SER A 104 -14.34 8.05 -2.63
N ALA A 105 -14.72 8.71 -3.73
CA ALA A 105 -14.42 10.13 -3.93
C ALA A 105 -14.98 10.99 -2.79
N LEU A 106 -16.16 10.67 -2.28
CA LEU A 106 -16.76 11.34 -1.13
C LEU A 106 -16.20 10.84 0.20
N THR A 107 -16.24 9.52 0.42
CA THR A 107 -15.91 8.94 1.74
C THR A 107 -14.44 9.16 2.09
N LEU A 108 -13.50 9.02 1.13
CA LEU A 108 -12.07 9.21 1.37
C LEU A 108 -11.75 10.69 1.63
N SER A 109 -12.36 11.61 0.87
CA SER A 109 -12.16 13.04 1.06
C SER A 109 -12.70 13.54 2.41
N VAL A 110 -13.89 13.11 2.78
CA VAL A 110 -14.48 13.46 4.09
C VAL A 110 -13.66 12.86 5.23
N ALA A 111 -13.31 11.57 5.16
CA ALA A 111 -12.56 10.90 6.22
C ALA A 111 -11.16 11.51 6.41
N SER A 112 -10.47 11.92 5.32
CA SER A 112 -9.16 12.55 5.42
C SER A 112 -9.20 13.91 6.10
N VAL A 113 -10.27 14.69 5.95
CA VAL A 113 -10.44 15.98 6.63
C VAL A 113 -10.86 15.81 8.09
N LEU A 114 -11.78 14.86 8.38
CA LEU A 114 -12.29 14.64 9.73
C LEU A 114 -11.20 14.26 10.74
N MET A 115 -10.11 13.65 10.30
CA MET A 115 -8.94 13.35 11.14
C MET A 115 -8.27 14.62 11.68
N PHE A 116 -8.36 15.74 10.97
CA PHE A 116 -7.69 17.01 11.31
C PHE A 116 -8.67 18.05 11.85
N ILE A 117 -9.92 17.69 12.11
CA ILE A 117 -10.90 18.49 12.84
C ILE A 117 -10.99 17.94 14.27
N MET A 118 -10.87 18.80 15.26
CA MET A 118 -10.95 18.40 16.66
C MET A 118 -12.02 19.22 17.38
N PRO A 119 -13.28 18.79 17.30
CA PRO A 119 -14.41 19.53 17.88
C PRO A 119 -14.58 19.28 19.39
N PHE A 120 -13.80 18.38 19.98
CA PHE A 120 -13.97 17.95 21.38
C PHE A 120 -12.67 18.10 22.17
N GLU A 121 -12.82 18.31 23.49
CA GLU A 121 -11.75 18.34 24.48
C GLU A 121 -11.86 17.18 25.46
N GLY A 122 -10.83 16.99 26.29
CA GLY A 122 -10.80 15.95 27.33
C GLY A 122 -10.94 14.53 26.78
N THR A 123 -11.72 13.69 27.44
CA THR A 123 -11.89 12.27 27.07
C THR A 123 -12.60 12.09 25.71
N ALA A 124 -13.51 12.98 25.36
CA ALA A 124 -14.23 12.94 24.07
C ALA A 124 -13.30 13.09 22.86
N ARG A 125 -12.17 13.78 23.01
CA ARG A 125 -11.12 13.89 22.01
C ARG A 125 -10.55 12.54 21.59
N TYR A 126 -10.26 11.66 22.55
CA TYR A 126 -9.73 10.32 22.28
C TYR A 126 -10.72 9.45 21.50
N VAL A 127 -12.00 9.51 21.88
CA VAL A 127 -13.08 8.79 21.18
C VAL A 127 -13.22 9.30 19.75
N TRP A 128 -13.18 10.63 19.56
CA TRP A 128 -13.27 11.24 18.23
C TRP A 128 -12.11 10.79 17.31
N ILE A 129 -10.89 10.81 17.84
CA ILE A 129 -9.70 10.36 17.08
C ILE A 129 -9.84 8.89 16.68
N ALA A 130 -10.32 8.02 17.58
CA ALA A 130 -10.57 6.62 17.29
C ALA A 130 -11.60 6.43 16.16
N ILE A 131 -12.68 7.22 16.18
CA ILE A 131 -13.71 7.19 15.13
C ILE A 131 -13.13 7.69 13.80
N ALA A 132 -12.47 8.84 13.78
CA ALA A 132 -11.89 9.42 12.58
C ALA A 132 -10.82 8.52 11.97
N TYR A 133 -9.95 7.92 12.79
CA TYR A 133 -8.93 6.96 12.37
C TYR A 133 -9.55 5.74 11.68
N ASN A 134 -10.54 5.13 12.30
CA ASN A 134 -11.20 3.95 11.73
C ASN A 134 -12.09 4.30 10.53
N LEU A 135 -12.67 5.48 10.49
CA LEU A 135 -13.41 5.97 9.31
C LEU A 135 -12.50 6.05 8.08
N TYR A 136 -11.26 6.52 8.25
CA TYR A 136 -10.28 6.56 7.17
C TYR A 136 -9.77 5.15 6.82
N TYR A 137 -9.17 4.44 7.79
CA TYR A 137 -8.45 3.19 7.53
C TYR A 137 -9.33 1.95 7.38
N ALA A 138 -10.48 1.88 8.08
CA ALA A 138 -11.37 0.72 8.04
C ALA A 138 -12.58 0.92 7.13
N VAL A 139 -12.88 2.13 6.65
CA VAL A 139 -14.03 2.35 5.77
C VAL A 139 -13.60 2.98 4.44
N ALA A 140 -13.09 4.21 4.47
CA ALA A 140 -12.91 5.00 3.26
C ALA A 140 -11.78 4.47 2.36
N TYR A 141 -10.60 4.19 2.93
CA TYR A 141 -9.45 3.71 2.17
C TYR A 141 -9.65 2.29 1.60
N PRO A 142 -10.20 1.31 2.32
CA PRO A 142 -10.55 0.01 1.75
C PRO A 142 -11.51 0.09 0.56
N ILE A 143 -12.52 0.96 0.62
CA ILE A 143 -13.46 1.17 -0.50
C ILE A 143 -12.69 1.62 -1.75
N TYR A 144 -11.84 2.63 -1.62
CA TYR A 144 -11.03 3.12 -2.73
C TYR A 144 -10.04 2.07 -3.23
N ASN A 145 -9.22 1.54 -2.33
CA ASN A 145 -8.09 0.67 -2.68
C ASN A 145 -8.55 -0.61 -3.39
N THR A 146 -9.60 -1.25 -2.89
CA THR A 146 -10.16 -2.47 -3.49
C THR A 146 -10.83 -2.18 -4.83
N ALA A 147 -11.58 -1.08 -4.94
CA ALA A 147 -12.19 -0.67 -6.21
C ALA A 147 -11.12 -0.36 -7.26
N ASN A 148 -10.09 0.41 -6.90
CA ASN A 148 -8.97 0.76 -7.78
C ASN A 148 -8.20 -0.49 -8.27
N ALA A 149 -7.87 -1.42 -7.37
CA ALA A 149 -7.21 -2.67 -7.71
C ALA A 149 -8.04 -3.55 -8.67
N THR A 150 -9.38 -3.54 -8.51
CA THR A 150 -10.29 -4.29 -9.37
C THR A 150 -10.39 -3.70 -10.78
N MET A 151 -10.13 -2.39 -10.97
CA MET A 151 -10.33 -1.74 -12.26
C MET A 151 -9.45 -2.29 -13.38
N VAL A 152 -8.18 -2.61 -13.13
CA VAL A 152 -7.27 -3.12 -14.17
C VAL A 152 -7.74 -4.46 -14.75
N PRO A 153 -8.06 -5.49 -13.96
CA PRO A 153 -8.56 -6.77 -14.46
C PRO A 153 -9.86 -6.67 -15.27
N VAL A 154 -10.77 -5.74 -14.90
CA VAL A 154 -12.08 -5.63 -15.55
C VAL A 154 -12.12 -4.64 -16.72
N SER A 155 -11.03 -3.92 -16.97
CA SER A 155 -10.96 -2.88 -18.01
C SER A 155 -10.98 -3.45 -19.42
N THR A 156 -10.24 -4.51 -19.69
CA THR A 156 -10.11 -5.13 -21.01
C THR A 156 -9.61 -6.57 -20.93
N ARG A 157 -9.99 -7.40 -21.94
CA ARG A 157 -9.45 -8.76 -22.11
C ARG A 157 -8.11 -8.76 -22.85
N ASP A 158 -7.80 -7.68 -23.57
CA ASP A 158 -6.52 -7.53 -24.27
C ASP A 158 -5.37 -7.43 -23.27
N SER A 159 -4.49 -8.44 -23.25
CA SER A 159 -3.38 -8.57 -22.32
C SER A 159 -2.35 -7.44 -22.46
N GLU A 160 -2.09 -6.97 -23.68
CA GLU A 160 -1.14 -5.89 -23.95
C GLU A 160 -1.69 -4.57 -23.41
N LYS A 161 -2.92 -4.23 -23.73
CA LYS A 161 -3.60 -3.01 -23.24
C LYS A 161 -3.76 -3.04 -21.73
N ARG A 162 -4.11 -4.18 -21.15
CA ARG A 162 -4.20 -4.35 -19.69
C ARG A 162 -2.85 -4.14 -19.00
N SER A 163 -1.75 -4.61 -19.61
CA SER A 163 -0.40 -4.39 -19.09
C SER A 163 -0.02 -2.91 -19.09
N VAL A 164 -0.42 -2.15 -20.13
CA VAL A 164 -0.23 -0.70 -20.19
C VAL A 164 -1.00 -0.01 -19.07
N LEU A 165 -2.28 -0.34 -18.86
CA LEU A 165 -3.09 0.25 -17.78
C LEU A 165 -2.53 -0.08 -16.39
N ALA A 166 -2.09 -1.33 -16.18
CA ALA A 166 -1.42 -1.75 -14.94
C ALA A 166 -0.14 -0.96 -14.69
N SER A 167 0.69 -0.78 -15.72
CA SER A 167 1.93 -0.01 -15.63
C SER A 167 1.65 1.45 -15.26
N MET A 168 0.65 2.09 -15.86
CA MET A 168 0.28 3.47 -15.54
C MET A 168 -0.24 3.60 -14.10
N SER A 169 -1.04 2.65 -13.62
CA SER A 169 -1.49 2.61 -12.23
C SER A 169 -0.33 2.43 -11.24
N ASN A 170 0.66 1.60 -11.57
CA ASN A 170 1.88 1.45 -10.77
C ASN A 170 2.75 2.71 -10.79
N PHE A 171 2.88 3.37 -11.93
CA PHE A 171 3.55 4.67 -12.05
C PHE A 171 2.86 5.74 -11.18
N ALA A 172 1.53 5.76 -11.16
CA ALA A 172 0.78 6.62 -10.25
C ALA A 172 1.16 6.35 -8.78
N GLY A 173 1.20 5.08 -8.37
CA GLY A 173 1.60 4.67 -7.01
C GLY A 173 2.99 5.17 -6.63
N LEU A 174 3.99 4.84 -7.43
CA LEU A 174 5.38 5.21 -7.16
C LEU A 174 5.62 6.72 -7.26
N GLY A 175 5.07 7.37 -8.29
CA GLY A 175 5.26 8.81 -8.53
C GLY A 175 4.64 9.66 -7.43
N VAL A 176 3.45 9.31 -6.97
CA VAL A 176 2.73 10.10 -5.96
C VAL A 176 3.26 9.86 -4.56
N MET A 177 3.63 8.62 -4.22
CA MET A 177 4.31 8.37 -2.94
C MET A 177 5.63 9.15 -2.87
N GLY A 178 6.41 9.16 -3.97
CA GLY A 178 7.62 9.98 -4.06
C GLY A 178 7.34 11.47 -3.96
N ALA A 179 6.38 12.00 -4.73
CA ALA A 179 6.02 13.43 -4.68
C ALA A 179 5.48 13.85 -3.31
N GLY A 180 4.63 13.04 -2.68
CA GLY A 180 4.12 13.30 -1.33
C GLY A 180 5.24 13.36 -0.30
N SER A 181 6.16 12.43 -0.35
CA SER A 181 7.33 12.40 0.55
C SER A 181 8.31 13.54 0.33
N MET A 182 8.33 14.16 -0.86
CA MET A 182 9.20 15.32 -1.15
C MET A 182 8.53 16.66 -0.83
N VAL A 183 7.28 16.81 -1.21
CA VAL A 183 6.57 18.11 -1.13
C VAL A 183 6.01 18.35 0.27
N PHE A 184 5.47 17.32 0.91
CA PHE A 184 4.80 17.49 2.19
C PHE A 184 5.72 17.95 3.33
N PRO A 185 7.00 17.48 3.47
CA PRO A 185 7.93 18.03 4.46
C PRO A 185 8.19 19.53 4.29
N VAL A 186 8.27 19.99 3.04
CA VAL A 186 8.43 21.43 2.75
C VAL A 186 7.22 22.20 3.21
N LEU A 187 6.01 21.69 2.95
CA LEU A 187 4.77 22.31 3.45
C LEU A 187 4.71 22.28 4.99
N MET A 188 5.17 21.19 5.63
CA MET A 188 5.25 21.12 7.09
C MET A 188 6.17 22.19 7.66
N THR A 189 7.38 22.30 7.13
CA THR A 189 8.36 23.31 7.60
C THR A 189 7.86 24.73 7.39
N MET A 190 7.17 25.00 6.27
CA MET A 190 6.69 26.36 5.94
C MET A 190 5.42 26.77 6.70
N PHE A 191 4.51 25.81 6.98
CA PHE A 191 3.16 26.13 7.43
C PHE A 191 2.71 25.40 8.72
N LEU A 192 3.32 24.28 9.06
CA LEU A 192 2.83 23.39 10.12
C LEU A 192 3.81 23.24 11.29
N SER A 193 4.99 23.85 11.22
CA SER A 193 5.95 23.87 12.30
C SER A 193 6.56 25.25 12.49
N THR A 194 7.05 25.52 13.71
CA THR A 194 7.81 26.71 14.06
C THR A 194 9.03 26.27 14.86
N THR A 195 10.09 27.07 14.82
CA THR A 195 11.27 26.81 15.64
C THR A 195 11.17 27.62 16.93
N ASN A 196 11.28 26.99 18.09
CA ASN A 196 11.31 27.67 19.38
C ASN A 196 12.66 28.37 19.61
N GLU A 197 12.75 29.13 20.73
CA GLU A 197 14.00 29.84 21.09
C GLU A 197 15.18 28.89 21.38
N ALA A 198 14.91 27.62 21.68
CA ALA A 198 15.92 26.59 21.89
C ALA A 198 16.38 25.92 20.56
N GLY A 199 15.84 26.33 19.41
CA GLY A 199 16.15 25.77 18.11
C GLY A 199 15.41 24.45 17.77
N GLU A 200 14.44 24.05 18.59
CA GLU A 200 13.68 22.81 18.39
C GLU A 200 12.46 23.05 17.49
N THR A 201 12.14 22.09 16.63
CA THR A 201 10.95 22.11 15.80
C THR A 201 9.70 21.82 16.63
N VAL A 202 8.81 22.81 16.73
CA VAL A 202 7.52 22.69 17.40
C VAL A 202 6.43 22.65 16.34
N TYR A 203 5.62 21.60 16.34
CA TYR A 203 4.50 21.48 15.40
C TYR A 203 3.32 22.29 15.90
N THR A 204 2.67 23.01 14.97
CA THR A 204 1.39 23.67 15.26
C THR A 204 0.34 22.60 15.56
N GLY A 205 -0.30 22.70 16.71
CA GLY A 205 -1.34 21.74 17.12
C GLY A 205 -2.63 21.88 16.31
N PHE A 206 -3.79 21.83 16.98
CA PHE A 206 -5.12 21.99 16.34
C PHE A 206 -5.26 23.37 15.71
N GLY A 207 -4.65 23.56 14.56
CA GLY A 207 -4.71 24.86 13.89
C GLY A 207 -5.51 24.80 12.60
N THR A 208 -6.03 25.94 12.21
CA THR A 208 -6.63 26.16 10.90
C THR A 208 -5.70 25.72 9.77
N GLN A 209 -4.40 25.72 10.00
CA GLN A 209 -3.37 25.39 9.01
C GLN A 209 -3.41 23.90 8.59
N TRP A 210 -3.42 22.97 9.55
CA TRP A 210 -3.56 21.54 9.25
C TRP A 210 -4.87 21.26 8.53
N PHE A 211 -5.96 21.85 9.02
CA PHE A 211 -7.27 21.71 8.39
C PHE A 211 -7.27 22.21 6.95
N VAL A 212 -6.73 23.41 6.69
CA VAL A 212 -6.72 24.03 5.34
C VAL A 212 -5.89 23.18 4.37
N ILE A 213 -4.70 22.72 4.77
CA ILE A 213 -3.86 21.88 3.92
C ILE A 213 -4.56 20.53 3.63
N MET A 214 -5.12 19.89 4.65
CA MET A 214 -5.81 18.61 4.45
C MET A 214 -7.12 18.76 3.68
N LEU A 215 -7.80 19.90 3.80
CA LEU A 215 -8.96 20.24 2.96
C LEU A 215 -8.55 20.38 1.47
N ALA A 216 -7.43 21.03 1.19
CA ALA A 216 -6.90 21.12 -0.17
C ALA A 216 -6.55 19.74 -0.74
N VAL A 217 -5.90 18.86 0.05
CA VAL A 217 -5.63 17.47 -0.33
C VAL A 217 -6.92 16.69 -0.55
N ALA A 218 -7.93 16.88 0.29
CA ALA A 218 -9.22 16.21 0.17
C ALA A 218 -9.99 16.65 -1.10
N ILE A 219 -9.98 17.93 -1.42
CA ILE A 219 -10.58 18.46 -2.67
C ILE A 219 -9.83 17.87 -3.88
N PHE A 220 -8.51 17.86 -3.85
CA PHE A 220 -7.69 17.24 -4.91
C PHE A 220 -7.98 15.76 -5.05
N THR A 221 -8.11 15.02 -3.93
CA THR A 221 -8.51 13.62 -3.90
C THR A 221 -9.89 13.41 -4.54
N ALA A 222 -10.89 14.21 -4.16
CA ALA A 222 -12.23 14.11 -4.74
C ALA A 222 -12.20 14.33 -6.25
N LEU A 223 -11.52 15.37 -6.72
CA LEU A 223 -11.43 15.71 -8.15
C LEU A 223 -10.74 14.61 -8.96
N THR A 224 -9.62 14.09 -8.49
CA THR A 224 -8.86 13.05 -9.21
C THR A 224 -9.58 11.72 -9.21
N VAL A 225 -10.22 11.30 -8.12
CA VAL A 225 -11.04 10.07 -8.08
C VAL A 225 -12.31 10.20 -8.93
N LEU A 226 -12.94 11.37 -8.98
CA LEU A 226 -14.04 11.64 -9.92
C LEU A 226 -13.56 11.59 -11.38
N LEU A 227 -12.36 12.09 -11.65
CA LEU A 227 -11.72 11.97 -12.96
C LEU A 227 -11.49 10.50 -13.32
N GLN A 228 -10.95 9.72 -12.37
CA GLN A 228 -10.79 8.27 -12.52
C GLN A 228 -12.11 7.58 -12.86
N PHE A 229 -13.16 7.86 -12.09
CA PHE A 229 -14.50 7.32 -12.34
C PHE A 229 -14.99 7.66 -13.75
N LYS A 230 -14.78 8.90 -14.23
CA LYS A 230 -15.24 9.40 -15.52
C LYS A 230 -14.47 8.79 -16.69
N PHE A 231 -13.16 8.59 -16.55
CA PHE A 231 -12.25 8.12 -17.59
C PHE A 231 -11.86 6.65 -17.47
N THR A 232 -12.63 5.83 -16.72
CA THR A 232 -12.46 4.38 -16.68
C THR A 232 -13.72 3.67 -17.17
N ARG A 233 -13.57 2.44 -17.68
CA ARG A 233 -14.66 1.60 -18.14
C ARG A 233 -14.41 0.12 -17.86
N GLU A 234 -15.44 -0.60 -17.45
CA GLU A 234 -15.40 -2.02 -17.11
C GLU A 234 -15.93 -2.86 -18.28
N ARG A 235 -15.17 -2.96 -19.37
CA ARG A 235 -15.60 -3.67 -20.58
C ARG A 235 -15.86 -5.15 -20.34
N VAL A 236 -15.04 -5.80 -19.52
CA VAL A 236 -15.20 -7.22 -19.20
C VAL A 236 -16.49 -7.47 -18.42
N THR A 237 -16.82 -6.59 -17.46
CA THR A 237 -18.07 -6.70 -16.69
C THR A 237 -19.29 -6.44 -17.60
N GLU A 238 -19.22 -5.42 -18.47
CA GLU A 238 -20.28 -5.12 -19.44
C GLU A 238 -20.52 -6.29 -20.39
N GLU A 239 -19.47 -6.89 -20.96
CA GLU A 239 -19.54 -8.06 -21.84
C GLU A 239 -20.21 -9.27 -21.15
N LEU A 240 -19.80 -9.57 -19.90
CA LEU A 240 -20.40 -10.66 -19.14
C LEU A 240 -21.89 -10.42 -18.81
N MET A 241 -22.30 -9.17 -18.61
CA MET A 241 -23.71 -8.84 -18.41
C MET A 241 -24.53 -8.95 -19.69
N GLU A 242 -23.95 -8.61 -20.84
CA GLU A 242 -24.63 -8.67 -22.15
C GLU A 242 -24.74 -10.10 -22.67
N SER A 243 -23.75 -10.96 -22.41
CA SER A 243 -23.71 -12.32 -22.97
C SER A 243 -24.73 -13.29 -22.38
N ASN A 244 -25.43 -12.93 -21.27
CA ASN A 244 -26.30 -13.85 -20.52
C ASN A 244 -25.59 -15.18 -20.20
N ALA A 245 -24.26 -15.19 -20.18
CA ALA A 245 -23.48 -16.38 -19.97
C ALA A 245 -23.89 -16.97 -18.61
N LYS A 246 -24.60 -18.09 -18.66
CA LYS A 246 -24.73 -18.98 -17.51
C LYS A 246 -23.30 -19.22 -17.05
N GLU A 247 -22.94 -18.68 -15.88
CA GLU A 247 -21.69 -19.06 -15.23
C GLU A 247 -21.69 -20.59 -15.21
N GLU A 248 -20.83 -21.21 -16.00
CA GLU A 248 -20.39 -22.55 -15.70
C GLU A 248 -19.91 -22.45 -14.25
N LYS A 249 -20.65 -23.08 -13.37
CA LYS A 249 -20.23 -23.28 -11.98
C LYS A 249 -18.96 -24.13 -12.06
N LYS A 250 -17.80 -23.48 -12.21
CA LYS A 250 -16.53 -24.10 -11.83
C LYS A 250 -16.78 -24.56 -10.39
N GLN A 251 -16.68 -25.85 -10.16
CA GLN A 251 -16.80 -26.42 -8.81
C GLN A 251 -15.87 -25.62 -7.89
N SER A 252 -16.44 -24.73 -7.10
CA SER A 252 -15.66 -23.91 -6.18
C SER A 252 -15.18 -24.82 -5.08
N VAL A 253 -13.89 -25.10 -5.08
CA VAL A 253 -13.22 -25.80 -3.97
C VAL A 253 -13.55 -25.06 -2.67
N SER A 254 -13.97 -25.78 -1.63
CA SER A 254 -14.39 -25.13 -0.39
C SER A 254 -13.21 -24.35 0.23
N MET A 255 -13.49 -23.22 0.88
CA MET A 255 -12.49 -22.40 1.56
C MET A 255 -11.65 -23.22 2.56
N GLY A 256 -12.28 -24.17 3.27
CA GLY A 256 -11.59 -25.05 4.22
C GLY A 256 -10.55 -25.98 3.56
N GLN A 257 -10.84 -26.48 2.35
CA GLN A 257 -9.89 -27.30 1.60
C GLN A 257 -8.72 -26.46 1.08
N GLN A 258 -8.98 -25.25 0.59
CA GLN A 258 -7.92 -24.33 0.18
C GLN A 258 -7.03 -23.95 1.37
N LEU A 259 -7.63 -23.60 2.52
CA LEU A 259 -6.87 -23.26 3.73
C LEU A 259 -6.00 -24.44 4.20
N LYS A 260 -6.53 -25.67 4.18
CA LYS A 260 -5.77 -26.87 4.53
C LYS A 260 -4.61 -27.10 3.55
N ALA A 261 -4.80 -26.89 2.25
CA ALA A 261 -3.76 -27.03 1.25
C ALA A 261 -2.61 -26.04 1.47
N VAL A 262 -2.90 -24.75 1.67
CA VAL A 262 -1.85 -23.72 1.86
C VAL A 262 -1.15 -23.87 3.21
N THR A 263 -1.88 -24.14 4.29
CA THR A 263 -1.28 -24.23 5.65
C THR A 263 -0.42 -25.48 5.83
N SER A 264 -0.62 -26.54 5.03
CA SER A 264 0.23 -27.75 5.05
C SER A 264 1.56 -27.56 4.32
N GLU A 265 1.72 -26.46 3.54
CA GLU A 265 2.91 -26.22 2.74
C GLU A 265 3.90 -25.28 3.42
N LYS A 266 5.11 -25.78 3.69
CA LYS A 266 6.18 -25.01 4.34
C LYS A 266 6.59 -23.76 3.55
N TRP A 267 6.60 -23.81 2.23
CA TRP A 267 7.00 -22.70 1.37
C TRP A 267 6.00 -21.56 1.39
N TRP A 268 4.72 -21.88 1.57
CA TRP A 268 3.68 -20.88 1.75
C TRP A 268 3.91 -20.08 3.05
N TRP A 269 4.25 -20.76 4.15
CA TRP A 269 4.58 -20.06 5.39
C TRP A 269 5.84 -19.20 5.27
N VAL A 270 6.89 -19.72 4.60
CA VAL A 270 8.13 -18.95 4.41
C VAL A 270 7.85 -17.66 3.65
N ILE A 271 7.11 -17.70 2.54
CA ILE A 271 6.84 -16.50 1.74
C ILE A 271 5.89 -15.52 2.45
N ILE A 272 4.90 -16.00 3.20
CA ILE A 272 3.97 -15.15 3.96
C ILE A 272 4.69 -14.47 5.13
N VAL A 273 5.50 -15.19 5.90
CA VAL A 273 6.30 -14.59 6.99
C VAL A 273 7.32 -13.60 6.44
N PHE A 274 7.99 -13.95 5.35
CA PHE A 274 8.88 -13.03 4.62
C PHE A 274 8.16 -11.74 4.25
N TYR A 275 7.01 -11.83 3.61
CA TYR A 275 6.22 -10.69 3.17
C TYR A 275 5.76 -9.83 4.36
N LEU A 276 5.29 -10.48 5.41
CA LEU A 276 4.84 -9.82 6.63
C LEU A 276 5.96 -8.99 7.27
N LEU A 277 7.14 -9.57 7.45
CA LEU A 277 8.31 -8.87 8.02
C LEU A 277 8.76 -7.71 7.11
N PHE A 278 8.79 -7.93 5.80
CA PHE A 278 9.19 -6.93 4.82
C PHE A 278 8.23 -5.72 4.82
N GLN A 279 6.91 -5.97 4.80
CA GLN A 279 5.90 -4.92 4.77
C GLN A 279 5.82 -4.14 6.09
N TRP A 280 5.87 -4.84 7.23
CA TRP A 280 5.82 -4.18 8.53
C TRP A 280 7.03 -3.31 8.78
N SER A 281 8.22 -3.82 8.49
CA SER A 281 9.45 -3.03 8.66
C SER A 281 9.46 -1.80 7.76
N GLY A 282 8.98 -1.92 6.52
CA GLY A 282 8.81 -0.79 5.62
C GLY A 282 7.79 0.24 6.12
N ALA A 283 6.67 -0.21 6.71
CA ALA A 283 5.68 0.67 7.32
C ALA A 283 6.25 1.44 8.54
N VAL A 284 7.01 0.76 9.40
CA VAL A 284 7.71 1.40 10.53
C VAL A 284 8.70 2.44 10.04
N LYS A 285 9.55 2.11 9.07
CA LYS A 285 10.50 3.06 8.48
C LYS A 285 9.79 4.30 7.93
N ASN A 286 8.77 4.11 7.09
CA ASN A 286 8.08 5.22 6.45
C ASN A 286 7.35 6.11 7.48
N GLY A 287 6.72 5.51 8.49
CA GLY A 287 6.01 6.25 9.54
C GLY A 287 6.92 6.94 10.56
N SER A 288 8.19 6.54 10.66
CA SER A 288 9.15 7.10 11.62
C SER A 288 10.16 8.07 11.00
N MET A 289 10.16 8.24 9.68
CA MET A 289 11.13 9.10 8.98
C MET A 289 11.11 10.54 9.51
N ALA A 290 9.92 11.08 9.80
CA ALA A 290 9.79 12.43 10.34
C ALA A 290 10.42 12.57 11.73
N TYR A 291 10.21 11.60 12.61
CA TYR A 291 10.86 11.58 13.92
C TYR A 291 12.40 11.53 13.80
N PHE A 292 12.91 10.69 12.89
CA PHE A 292 14.34 10.59 12.66
C PHE A 292 14.95 11.89 12.13
N CYS A 293 14.28 12.56 11.18
CA CYS A 293 14.76 13.82 10.64
C CYS A 293 14.71 14.95 11.67
N SER A 294 13.66 15.04 12.50
CA SER A 294 13.54 16.08 13.52
C SER A 294 14.43 15.81 14.75
N ASP A 295 14.42 14.57 15.28
CA ASP A 295 14.99 14.27 16.59
C ASP A 295 16.47 13.84 16.53
N VAL A 296 16.94 13.35 15.36
CA VAL A 296 18.31 12.88 15.16
C VAL A 296 19.10 13.80 14.24
N LEU A 297 18.52 14.16 13.07
CA LEU A 297 19.21 15.00 12.09
C LEU A 297 18.98 16.51 12.33
N GLY A 298 17.98 16.88 13.14
CA GLY A 298 17.74 18.26 13.55
C GLY A 298 16.97 19.14 12.56
N ALA A 299 16.45 18.58 11.45
CA ALA A 299 15.65 19.35 10.51
C ALA A 299 14.69 18.49 9.67
N ASP A 300 13.42 18.87 9.63
CA ASP A 300 12.37 18.14 8.93
C ASP A 300 12.59 18.05 7.41
N TRP A 301 13.16 19.08 6.79
CA TRP A 301 13.37 19.13 5.34
C TRP A 301 14.34 18.03 4.84
N TYR A 302 15.16 17.44 5.71
CA TYR A 302 15.98 16.27 5.38
C TYR A 302 15.16 15.05 4.94
N MET A 303 13.87 14.99 5.29
CA MET A 303 12.96 13.97 4.76
C MET A 303 12.92 13.97 3.24
N SER A 304 12.91 15.15 2.61
CA SER A 304 12.91 15.27 1.16
C SER A 304 14.19 14.67 0.56
N ILE A 305 15.34 14.94 1.17
CA ILE A 305 16.64 14.39 0.72
C ILE A 305 16.65 12.86 0.87
N LEU A 306 16.28 12.35 2.05
CA LEU A 306 16.28 10.91 2.31
C LEU A 306 15.26 10.17 1.42
N SER A 307 14.12 10.80 1.11
CA SER A 307 13.13 10.25 0.19
C SER A 307 13.69 10.13 -1.24
N ILE A 308 14.41 11.15 -1.73
CA ILE A 308 15.07 11.11 -3.05
C ILE A 308 16.15 10.03 -3.07
N LEU A 309 17.00 10.00 -2.03
CA LEU A 309 18.10 9.03 -1.92
C LEU A 309 17.58 7.58 -1.81
N GLY A 310 16.38 7.38 -1.31
CA GLY A 310 15.71 6.08 -1.31
C GLY A 310 15.04 5.75 -2.65
N ALA A 311 14.27 6.69 -3.20
CA ALA A 311 13.44 6.46 -4.38
C ALA A 311 14.25 6.30 -5.68
N VAL A 312 15.31 7.10 -5.89
CA VAL A 312 16.09 7.09 -7.14
C VAL A 312 16.82 5.76 -7.35
N PRO A 313 17.58 5.20 -6.38
CA PRO A 313 18.21 3.89 -6.55
C PRO A 313 17.19 2.77 -6.79
N MET A 314 16.05 2.83 -6.11
CA MET A 314 14.96 1.85 -6.26
C MET A 314 14.33 1.90 -7.66
N ALA A 315 14.10 3.11 -8.20
CA ALA A 315 13.57 3.30 -9.54
C ALA A 315 14.56 2.81 -10.62
N ILE A 316 15.86 3.08 -10.46
CA ILE A 316 16.90 2.56 -11.35
C ILE A 316 16.93 1.03 -11.30
N ALA A 317 16.89 0.45 -10.11
CA ALA A 317 16.90 -1.00 -9.92
C ALA A 317 15.71 -1.70 -10.60
N ALA A 318 14.55 -1.07 -10.65
CA ALA A 318 13.35 -1.62 -11.29
C ALA A 318 13.60 -2.08 -12.74
N ALA A 319 14.42 -1.34 -13.50
CA ALA A 319 14.74 -1.68 -14.88
C ALA A 319 15.63 -2.95 -14.99
N PHE A 320 16.41 -3.27 -13.95
CA PHE A 320 17.38 -4.35 -13.96
C PHE A 320 16.93 -5.60 -13.20
N VAL A 321 15.96 -5.48 -12.29
CA VAL A 321 15.54 -6.60 -11.41
C VAL A 321 15.03 -7.79 -12.22
N VAL A 322 14.18 -7.58 -13.22
CA VAL A 322 13.61 -8.69 -14.01
C VAL A 322 14.67 -9.37 -14.88
N PRO A 323 15.50 -8.66 -15.67
CA PRO A 323 16.61 -9.28 -16.39
C PRO A 323 17.59 -10.05 -15.51
N LEU A 324 17.91 -9.50 -14.33
CA LEU A 324 18.81 -10.15 -13.37
C LEU A 324 18.16 -11.40 -12.73
N ALA A 325 16.87 -11.34 -12.42
CA ALA A 325 16.13 -12.49 -11.87
C ALA A 325 16.06 -13.66 -12.86
N ASN A 326 15.91 -13.36 -14.15
CA ASN A 326 15.95 -14.39 -15.20
C ASN A 326 17.33 -15.06 -15.35
N LYS A 327 18.41 -14.32 -15.03
CA LYS A 327 19.77 -14.84 -15.11
C LYS A 327 20.23 -15.58 -13.87
N PHE A 328 19.90 -15.07 -12.67
CA PHE A 328 20.44 -15.55 -11.39
C PHE A 328 19.44 -16.29 -10.50
N SER A 329 18.18 -16.35 -10.84
CA SER A 329 16.99 -16.73 -10.05
C SER A 329 16.47 -15.64 -9.11
N LYS A 330 15.13 -15.65 -8.89
CA LYS A 330 14.45 -14.68 -8.02
C LYS A 330 14.94 -14.82 -6.58
N GLN A 331 15.10 -16.05 -6.09
CA GLN A 331 15.59 -16.35 -4.74
C GLN A 331 16.98 -15.76 -4.48
N LYS A 332 17.95 -16.04 -5.37
CA LYS A 332 19.35 -15.59 -5.18
C LYS A 332 19.47 -14.08 -5.28
N LEU A 333 18.73 -13.47 -6.20
CA LEU A 333 18.74 -12.02 -6.37
C LEU A 333 18.13 -11.32 -5.16
N THR A 334 17.00 -11.83 -4.64
CA THR A 334 16.35 -11.31 -3.43
C THR A 334 17.25 -11.47 -2.21
N LEU A 335 17.91 -12.62 -2.05
CA LEU A 335 18.88 -12.86 -0.97
C LEU A 335 20.04 -11.85 -1.00
N ALA A 336 20.68 -11.71 -2.17
CA ALA A 336 21.79 -10.78 -2.34
C ALA A 336 21.37 -9.32 -2.11
N GLY A 337 20.19 -8.95 -2.60
CA GLY A 337 19.61 -7.64 -2.38
C GLY A 337 19.35 -7.35 -0.90
N LEU A 338 18.72 -8.27 -0.18
CA LEU A 338 18.45 -8.09 1.25
C LEU A 338 19.74 -8.04 2.09
N ALA A 339 20.76 -8.83 1.74
CA ALA A 339 22.06 -8.75 2.40
C ALA A 339 22.71 -7.37 2.17
N LEU A 340 22.69 -6.85 0.94
CA LEU A 340 23.13 -5.48 0.63
C LEU A 340 22.32 -4.44 1.40
N GLY A 341 20.99 -4.61 1.47
CA GLY A 341 20.10 -3.74 2.23
C GLY A 341 20.40 -3.72 3.72
N ALA A 342 20.69 -4.88 4.31
CA ALA A 342 21.09 -4.97 5.72
C ALA A 342 22.43 -4.26 5.98
N VAL A 343 23.43 -4.43 5.10
CA VAL A 343 24.72 -3.70 5.17
C VAL A 343 24.46 -2.19 5.06
N GLY A 344 23.64 -1.74 4.11
CA GLY A 344 23.25 -0.33 3.99
C GLY A 344 22.59 0.20 5.27
N GLY A 345 21.71 -0.59 5.90
CA GLY A 345 21.11 -0.25 7.18
C GLY A 345 22.11 -0.10 8.32
N VAL A 346 23.12 -0.98 8.41
CA VAL A 346 24.21 -0.86 9.39
C VAL A 346 25.02 0.41 9.13
N ILE A 347 25.36 0.73 7.89
CA ILE A 347 26.06 1.98 7.53
C ILE A 347 25.24 3.19 7.99
N ALA A 348 23.93 3.20 7.70
CA ALA A 348 23.05 4.29 8.14
C ALA A 348 23.01 4.41 9.67
N GLY A 349 22.94 3.28 10.40
CA GLY A 349 22.93 3.25 11.87
C GLY A 349 24.21 3.76 12.50
N LEU A 350 25.35 3.47 11.90
CA LEU A 350 26.64 3.99 12.33
C LEU A 350 26.84 5.48 11.98
N GLY A 351 26.06 6.02 11.05
CA GLY A 351 26.13 7.42 10.62
C GLY A 351 25.69 8.42 11.70
N GLY A 352 24.88 7.99 12.67
CA GLY A 352 24.35 8.86 13.73
C GLY A 352 23.59 10.05 13.15
N ASN A 353 24.08 11.27 13.40
CA ASN A 353 23.52 12.53 12.88
C ASN A 353 24.16 13.02 11.57
N ASN A 354 25.11 12.26 11.01
CA ASN A 354 25.77 12.63 9.75
C ASN A 354 24.89 12.29 8.56
N LEU A 355 24.22 13.28 7.98
CA LEU A 355 23.30 13.15 6.84
C LEU A 355 23.92 12.41 5.64
N VAL A 356 25.22 12.62 5.36
CA VAL A 356 25.87 12.00 4.19
C VAL A 356 26.02 10.49 4.39
N VAL A 357 26.50 10.07 5.57
CA VAL A 357 26.66 8.64 5.89
C VAL A 357 25.31 7.94 5.96
N VAL A 358 24.34 8.56 6.63
CA VAL A 358 22.95 8.07 6.68
C VAL A 358 22.36 7.98 5.27
N GLY A 359 22.54 9.00 4.43
CA GLY A 359 22.04 9.03 3.05
C GLY A 359 22.61 7.93 2.17
N ILE A 360 23.92 7.68 2.25
CA ILE A 360 24.56 6.55 1.55
C ILE A 360 23.99 5.22 2.02
N GLY A 361 23.86 5.04 3.34
CA GLY A 361 23.29 3.84 3.92
C GLY A 361 21.84 3.59 3.48
N ILE A 362 21.00 4.63 3.47
CA ILE A 362 19.60 4.54 3.00
C ILE A 362 19.54 4.24 1.49
N ALA A 363 20.39 4.86 0.67
CA ALA A 363 20.45 4.57 -0.76
C ALA A 363 20.80 3.09 -1.03
N LEU A 364 21.80 2.55 -0.34
CA LEU A 364 22.17 1.13 -0.42
C LEU A 364 21.05 0.22 0.11
N LYS A 365 20.39 0.60 1.19
CA LYS A 365 19.27 -0.12 1.79
C LYS A 365 18.09 -0.22 0.82
N CYS A 366 17.71 0.88 0.19
CA CYS A 366 16.62 0.92 -0.79
C CYS A 366 16.97 0.19 -2.09
N LEU A 367 18.21 0.34 -2.58
CA LEU A 367 18.71 -0.44 -3.71
C LEU A 367 18.64 -1.94 -3.42
N GLY A 368 19.09 -2.34 -2.24
CA GLY A 368 19.11 -3.73 -1.81
C GLY A 368 17.71 -4.34 -1.61
N SER A 369 16.72 -3.55 -1.19
CA SER A 369 15.34 -4.02 -1.02
C SER A 369 14.57 -4.16 -2.36
N SER A 370 15.07 -3.59 -3.45
CA SER A 370 14.38 -3.56 -4.74
C SER A 370 14.02 -4.96 -5.28
N PRO A 371 14.88 -5.99 -5.26
CA PRO A 371 14.50 -7.32 -5.72
C PRO A 371 13.34 -7.90 -4.90
N ALA A 372 13.36 -7.73 -3.57
CA ALA A 372 12.27 -8.18 -2.71
C ALA A 372 10.96 -7.48 -3.08
N CYS A 373 10.98 -6.17 -3.26
CA CYS A 373 9.81 -5.37 -3.60
C CYS A 373 9.18 -5.77 -4.94
N TYR A 374 9.99 -5.96 -5.98
CA TYR A 374 9.49 -6.21 -7.34
C TYR A 374 9.21 -7.67 -7.64
N LEU A 375 9.85 -8.62 -6.96
CA LEU A 375 9.72 -10.05 -7.24
C LEU A 375 8.76 -10.79 -6.30
N ILE A 376 8.29 -10.17 -5.23
CA ILE A 376 7.46 -10.83 -4.21
C ILE A 376 6.20 -11.48 -4.80
N LEU A 377 5.49 -10.78 -5.68
CA LEU A 377 4.29 -11.32 -6.33
C LEU A 377 4.60 -12.48 -7.26
N ALA A 378 5.75 -12.43 -7.95
CA ALA A 378 6.20 -13.54 -8.80
C ALA A 378 6.58 -14.75 -7.96
N MET A 379 7.27 -14.56 -6.82
CA MET A 379 7.61 -15.64 -5.89
C MET A 379 6.37 -16.23 -5.21
N LEU A 380 5.37 -15.39 -4.92
CA LEU A 380 4.08 -15.85 -4.37
C LEU A 380 3.32 -16.70 -5.39
N ALA A 381 3.32 -16.30 -6.67
CA ALA A 381 2.75 -17.11 -7.76
C ALA A 381 3.45 -18.47 -7.90
N ASP A 382 4.78 -18.51 -7.79
CA ASP A 382 5.55 -19.75 -7.82
C ASP A 382 5.13 -20.71 -6.67
N VAL A 383 4.85 -20.17 -5.48
CA VAL A 383 4.34 -20.96 -4.35
C VAL A 383 2.91 -21.47 -4.60
N ILE A 384 2.05 -20.65 -5.22
CA ILE A 384 0.70 -21.08 -5.61
C ILE A 384 0.75 -22.25 -6.60
N ASP A 385 1.63 -22.16 -7.60
CA ASP A 385 1.83 -23.25 -8.57
C ASP A 385 2.36 -24.53 -7.87
N HIS A 386 3.28 -24.41 -6.92
CA HIS A 386 3.76 -25.53 -6.12
C HIS A 386 2.63 -26.18 -5.28
N VAL A 387 1.78 -25.38 -4.65
CA VAL A 387 0.59 -25.88 -3.90
C VAL A 387 -0.37 -26.60 -4.85
N GLU A 388 -0.63 -26.05 -6.04
CA GLU A 388 -1.47 -26.68 -7.06
C GLU A 388 -0.89 -28.02 -7.53
N TYR A 389 0.40 -28.07 -7.81
CA TYR A 389 1.08 -29.32 -8.17
C TYR A 389 0.88 -30.43 -7.13
N LYS A 390 1.04 -30.09 -5.86
CA LYS A 390 1.06 -31.04 -4.75
C LYS A 390 -0.33 -31.47 -4.29
N HIS A 391 -1.29 -30.55 -4.27
CA HIS A 391 -2.63 -30.79 -3.73
C HIS A 391 -3.73 -30.86 -4.80
N GLY A 392 -3.43 -30.52 -6.06
CA GLY A 392 -4.42 -30.46 -7.14
C GLY A 392 -5.45 -29.34 -6.97
N ILE A 393 -5.19 -28.38 -6.06
CA ILE A 393 -6.10 -27.29 -5.70
C ILE A 393 -5.38 -25.96 -5.95
N ARG A 394 -5.94 -25.13 -6.82
CA ARG A 394 -5.44 -23.79 -7.06
C ARG A 394 -5.96 -22.82 -6.00
N THR A 395 -5.06 -22.06 -5.39
CA THR A 395 -5.34 -21.25 -4.19
C THR A 395 -5.09 -19.75 -4.40
N ASP A 396 -5.14 -19.25 -5.65
CA ASP A 396 -4.89 -17.83 -5.98
C ASP A 396 -5.73 -16.89 -5.12
N GLY A 397 -7.05 -17.10 -5.10
CA GLY A 397 -7.98 -16.21 -4.41
C GLY A 397 -7.71 -16.08 -2.93
N LEU A 398 -7.49 -17.21 -2.24
CA LEU A 398 -7.19 -17.22 -0.80
C LEU A 398 -5.83 -16.58 -0.51
N THR A 399 -4.79 -16.98 -1.24
CA THR A 399 -3.42 -16.49 -1.03
C THR A 399 -3.33 -14.99 -1.30
N MET A 400 -3.95 -14.49 -2.38
CA MET A 400 -3.97 -13.07 -2.70
C MET A 400 -4.81 -12.25 -1.71
N SER A 401 -5.89 -12.82 -1.16
CA SER A 401 -6.66 -12.15 -0.10
C SER A 401 -5.85 -11.99 1.18
N ILE A 402 -5.08 -13.02 1.57
CA ILE A 402 -4.18 -12.96 2.72
C ILE A 402 -3.07 -11.93 2.46
N TYR A 403 -2.43 -11.98 1.29
CA TYR A 403 -1.42 -11.00 0.86
C TYR A 403 -1.93 -9.55 0.98
N SER A 404 -3.10 -9.26 0.41
CA SER A 404 -3.70 -7.93 0.45
C SER A 404 -4.07 -7.49 1.87
N SER A 405 -4.56 -8.41 2.70
CA SER A 405 -4.89 -8.13 4.10
C SER A 405 -3.64 -7.77 4.92
N LEU A 406 -2.53 -8.49 4.71
CA LEU A 406 -1.26 -8.19 5.36
C LEU A 406 -0.69 -6.84 4.92
N MET A 407 -0.82 -6.50 3.64
CA MET A 407 -0.40 -5.21 3.10
C MET A 407 -1.13 -4.04 3.79
N VAL A 408 -2.45 -4.16 3.92
CA VAL A 408 -3.26 -3.09 4.52
C VAL A 408 -3.05 -2.99 6.03
N ALA A 409 -2.84 -4.13 6.71
CA ALA A 409 -2.55 -4.16 8.14
C ALA A 409 -1.16 -3.62 8.50
N ALA A 410 -0.24 -3.52 7.55
CA ALA A 410 1.15 -3.11 7.81
C ALA A 410 1.25 -1.70 8.38
N THR A 411 0.50 -0.73 7.86
CA THR A 411 0.55 0.66 8.32
C THR A 411 0.12 0.84 9.78
N PRO A 412 -1.06 0.36 10.23
CA PRO A 412 -1.46 0.52 11.62
C PRO A 412 -0.59 -0.29 12.59
N ILE A 413 -0.14 -1.49 12.20
CA ILE A 413 0.80 -2.27 13.04
C ILE A 413 2.14 -1.55 13.14
N GLY A 414 2.67 -1.04 12.03
CA GLY A 414 3.89 -0.24 12.03
C GLY A 414 3.77 0.99 12.92
N GLY A 415 2.64 1.69 12.84
CA GLY A 415 2.35 2.83 13.71
C GLY A 415 2.30 2.45 15.20
N ALA A 416 1.69 1.32 15.54
CA ALA A 416 1.66 0.82 16.93
C ALA A 416 3.07 0.53 17.47
N ILE A 417 3.94 -0.07 16.64
CA ILE A 417 5.35 -0.32 17.00
C ILE A 417 6.10 0.99 17.25
N ILE A 418 5.94 1.98 16.34
CA ILE A 418 6.56 3.30 16.48
C ILE A 418 6.16 3.93 17.82
N GLN A 419 4.86 3.96 18.11
CA GLN A 419 4.36 4.59 19.34
C GLN A 419 4.77 3.83 20.61
N ALA A 420 4.81 2.50 20.56
CA ALA A 420 5.29 1.70 21.68
C ALA A 420 6.76 2.02 22.01
N LEU A 421 7.62 2.09 20.99
CA LEU A 421 9.04 2.42 21.19
C LEU A 421 9.25 3.88 21.61
N ASN A 422 8.47 4.82 21.06
CA ASN A 422 8.50 6.23 21.49
C ASN A 422 8.05 6.41 22.95
N GLY A 423 7.23 5.50 23.48
CA GLY A 423 6.83 5.51 24.90
C GLY A 423 7.84 4.84 25.84
N MET A 424 8.78 4.05 25.32
CA MET A 424 9.74 3.26 26.11
C MET A 424 11.16 3.83 26.08
N LEU A 425 11.54 4.51 25.00
CA LEU A 425 12.89 4.98 24.73
C LEU A 425 12.92 6.52 24.66
N ASP A 426 14.09 7.12 24.82
CA ASP A 426 14.30 8.53 24.51
C ASP A 426 14.08 8.82 23.01
N ALA A 427 13.70 10.05 22.68
CA ALA A 427 13.26 10.43 21.34
C ALA A 427 14.27 10.09 20.23
N GLY A 428 15.56 10.40 20.43
CA GLY A 428 16.60 10.13 19.44
C GLY A 428 16.87 8.64 19.24
N THR A 429 16.90 7.86 20.33
CA THR A 429 17.07 6.41 20.26
C THR A 429 15.84 5.75 19.63
N ALA A 430 14.63 6.12 20.04
CA ALA A 430 13.40 5.60 19.48
C ALA A 430 13.31 5.87 17.96
N ALA A 431 13.64 7.10 17.54
CA ALA A 431 13.65 7.49 16.14
C ALA A 431 14.66 6.67 15.31
N SER A 432 15.88 6.47 15.84
CA SER A 432 16.92 5.66 15.18
C SER A 432 16.55 4.19 15.09
N VAL A 433 15.99 3.60 16.15
CA VAL A 433 15.53 2.21 16.17
C VAL A 433 14.40 2.01 15.17
N ASN A 434 13.40 2.87 15.19
CA ASN A 434 12.25 2.80 14.29
C ASN A 434 12.66 2.97 12.82
N TYR A 435 13.44 3.98 12.48
CA TYR A 435 13.75 4.34 11.09
C TYR A 435 14.82 3.45 10.46
N ILE A 436 15.83 3.04 11.23
CA ILE A 436 16.99 2.33 10.70
C ILE A 436 17.00 0.86 11.11
N TRP A 437 16.96 0.56 12.41
CA TRP A 437 17.31 -0.75 12.91
C TRP A 437 16.23 -1.82 12.71
N ILE A 438 14.95 -1.49 12.88
CA ILE A 438 13.85 -2.46 12.70
C ILE A 438 13.88 -3.02 11.28
N GLU A 439 13.96 -2.16 10.25
CA GLU A 439 14.00 -2.62 8.87
C GLU A 439 15.33 -3.34 8.54
N THR A 440 16.43 -2.93 9.13
CA THR A 440 17.74 -3.57 8.96
C THR A 440 17.74 -5.00 9.50
N ILE A 441 17.20 -5.19 10.70
CA ILE A 441 17.04 -6.53 11.31
C ILE A 441 16.06 -7.37 10.49
N ALA A 442 14.94 -6.79 10.07
CA ALA A 442 13.98 -7.49 9.23
C ALA A 442 14.60 -7.96 7.91
N TYR A 443 15.43 -7.16 7.27
CA TYR A 443 16.14 -7.57 6.04
C TYR A 443 17.12 -8.71 6.30
N ALA A 444 17.84 -8.69 7.42
CA ALA A 444 18.73 -9.79 7.79
C ALA A 444 17.94 -11.09 8.03
N VAL A 445 16.82 -11.02 8.75
CA VAL A 445 15.94 -12.19 8.98
C VAL A 445 15.32 -12.67 7.66
N CYS A 446 14.84 -11.77 6.82
CA CYS A 446 14.31 -12.09 5.50
C CYS A 446 15.36 -12.73 4.59
N ALA A 447 16.63 -12.28 4.64
CA ALA A 447 17.73 -12.91 3.92
C ALA A 447 17.95 -14.35 4.39
N VAL A 448 17.91 -14.61 5.69
CA VAL A 448 17.99 -15.97 6.24
C VAL A 448 16.82 -16.84 5.75
N LEU A 449 15.58 -16.32 5.77
CA LEU A 449 14.42 -17.04 5.23
C LEU A 449 14.60 -17.38 3.74
N MET A 450 15.20 -16.50 2.95
CA MET A 450 15.46 -16.74 1.54
C MET A 450 16.52 -17.82 1.30
N ILE A 451 17.45 -18.08 2.21
CA ILE A 451 18.39 -19.20 2.10
C ILE A 451 17.63 -20.53 2.04
N PHE A 452 16.57 -20.64 2.84
CA PHE A 452 15.75 -21.85 2.94
C PHE A 452 14.64 -21.95 1.89
N PHE A 453 14.38 -20.89 1.11
CA PHE A 453 13.34 -20.88 0.10
C PHE A 453 13.77 -21.66 -1.14
N GLY A 454 13.18 -22.83 -1.39
CA GLY A 454 13.63 -23.78 -2.41
C GLY A 454 12.65 -24.07 -3.55
N VAL A 455 11.55 -23.32 -3.67
CA VAL A 455 10.48 -23.57 -4.67
C VAL A 455 10.99 -23.55 -6.10
N GLU A 456 11.86 -22.62 -6.45
CA GLU A 456 12.36 -22.44 -7.84
C GLU A 456 13.12 -23.65 -8.40
N ARG A 457 13.65 -24.54 -7.54
CA ARG A 457 14.49 -25.65 -8.01
C ARG A 457 13.75 -26.62 -8.93
N ASN A 458 12.49 -26.89 -8.64
CA ASN A 458 11.68 -27.87 -9.37
C ASN A 458 10.52 -27.23 -10.14
N LEU A 459 10.34 -25.91 -10.06
CA LEU A 459 9.16 -25.20 -10.53
C LEU A 459 8.83 -25.47 -12.00
N LYS A 460 9.84 -25.50 -12.90
CA LYS A 460 9.60 -25.77 -14.34
C LYS A 460 9.04 -27.17 -14.59
N ALA A 461 9.52 -28.17 -13.86
CA ALA A 461 9.00 -29.53 -13.98
C ALA A 461 7.58 -29.65 -13.41
N GLU A 462 7.32 -29.00 -12.29
CA GLU A 462 6.00 -28.94 -11.65
C GLU A 462 4.97 -28.26 -12.56
N GLN A 463 5.31 -27.13 -13.17
CA GLN A 463 4.45 -26.42 -14.13
C GLN A 463 4.15 -27.24 -15.39
N GLN A 464 5.14 -27.99 -15.92
CA GLN A 464 4.92 -28.90 -17.04
C GLN A 464 3.96 -30.03 -16.68
N GLU A 465 4.07 -30.57 -15.48
CA GLU A 465 3.17 -31.64 -15.03
C GLU A 465 1.75 -31.13 -14.79
N ILE A 466 1.57 -29.91 -14.23
CA ILE A 466 0.26 -29.26 -14.13
C ILE A 466 -0.36 -29.11 -15.53
N ALA A 467 0.40 -28.60 -16.51
CA ALA A 467 -0.08 -28.44 -17.89
C ALA A 467 -0.51 -29.80 -18.51
N ASN A 468 0.23 -30.87 -18.25
CA ASN A 468 -0.10 -32.22 -18.71
C ASN A 468 -1.37 -32.80 -18.03
N ARG A 469 -1.66 -32.42 -16.79
CA ARG A 469 -2.91 -32.81 -16.08
C ARG A 469 -4.13 -32.08 -16.62
N VAL A 470 -3.99 -30.84 -17.07
CA VAL A 470 -5.09 -30.03 -17.65
C VAL A 470 -5.40 -30.46 -19.08
N SER A 471 -4.44 -31.03 -19.80
CA SER A 471 -4.60 -31.48 -21.20
C SER A 471 -5.18 -32.90 -21.31
N LYS A 472 -5.31 -33.65 -20.24
CA LYS A 472 -5.99 -34.95 -20.14
C LYS A 472 -7.40 -34.78 -19.61
#